data_975d496d89dd24290c49ec3949a3ad73
#
_entry.id   975d496d89dd24290c49ec3949a3ad73
#
_cell.length_a   1.000
_cell.length_b   1.000
_cell.length_c   1.000
_cell.angle_alpha   90.00
_cell.angle_beta   90.00
_cell.angle_gamma   90.00
#
_symmetry.space_group_name_H-M   'P 1'
#
loop_
_entity.id
_entity.type
_entity.pdbx_description
1 polymer ?
#
loop_
_entity_poly.entity_id
_entity_poly.type
_entity_poly.pdbx_seq_one_letter_code
_entity_poly.pdbx_strand_id
1 'polypeptide(L)'
;MSHATCSAVAPSNQSLIDGEVYVPGLPSEYVTRKYGVAPEDVAKLASAENPHGASPLAVKAVAEAQSRLSLYPDWTAAALREAIGEKYGFDPEGVVCGSGETEVISMVIRAFAGPDEPVLMHSPCFPLYRIYSNCEGRAPVFSPMGKDFDPDVDRYIDTMHKVKPRIAFMTNPHNPSGRLMSEAEVRAVCDAAGGDTLLALDEAYVHYSSAEFGLDLLREYDNLIVLRTMSKAFGLAGLRVGFGISANPALIRPLRLIKPTWNMGQLQIAGAIAGINDDEHVNRAVAAIREMRPYVMSGVDGIDGFRAVPGSEANFFLTEILAPELDSTKVFNELLRRGVIVKDGSDIPQLGSRYLRVDVNLKKHMDRFLWALGDISY
;
A
#
# COMPACT_ATOMS: atom_id res chain seq x y z
N MET A 1 -9.09 -18.11 22.21
CA MET A 1 -8.50 -17.48 23.41
C MET A 1 -9.60 -16.66 24.06
N SER A 2 -9.93 -16.91 25.33
CA SER A 2 -10.98 -16.18 26.03
C SER A 2 -10.57 -14.72 26.17
N HIS A 3 -11.39 -13.79 25.70
CA HIS A 3 -11.24 -12.37 25.95
C HIS A 3 -11.35 -12.13 27.46
N ALA A 4 -10.23 -11.87 28.11
CA ALA A 4 -10.23 -11.35 29.47
C ALA A 4 -10.87 -9.96 29.40
N THR A 5 -12.10 -9.82 29.92
CA THR A 5 -12.75 -8.52 30.08
C THR A 5 -11.97 -7.73 31.12
N CYS A 6 -11.23 -6.74 30.67
CA CYS A 6 -10.63 -5.73 31.55
C CYS A 6 -11.81 -4.90 32.10
N SER A 7 -12.24 -5.18 33.33
CA SER A 7 -13.42 -4.53 33.93
C SER A 7 -13.19 -3.13 34.46
N ALA A 8 -11.98 -2.57 34.32
CA ALA A 8 -11.64 -1.32 34.97
C ALA A 8 -11.84 -0.06 34.12
N VAL A 9 -11.48 -0.10 32.82
CA VAL A 9 -11.68 1.01 31.87
C VAL A 9 -12.00 0.45 30.50
N ALA A 10 -13.24 0.59 30.02
CA ALA A 10 -13.62 0.24 28.66
C ALA A 10 -13.29 1.41 27.70
N PRO A 11 -12.83 1.14 26.46
CA PRO A 11 -12.73 2.19 25.44
C PRO A 11 -14.10 2.86 25.22
N SER A 12 -14.10 4.18 25.05
CA SER A 12 -15.32 4.95 24.76
C SER A 12 -15.82 4.73 23.32
N ASN A 13 -14.96 4.24 22.44
CA ASN A 13 -15.28 3.94 21.05
C ASN A 13 -15.52 2.44 20.89
N GLN A 14 -16.78 2.04 20.61
CA GLN A 14 -17.18 0.65 20.43
C GLN A 14 -16.43 -0.05 19.29
N SER A 15 -16.11 0.68 18.22
CA SER A 15 -15.34 0.14 17.09
C SER A 15 -13.91 -0.29 17.46
N LEU A 16 -13.36 0.18 18.59
CA LEU A 16 -12.08 -0.30 19.11
C LEU A 16 -12.22 -1.62 19.89
N ILE A 17 -13.41 -1.91 20.41
CA ILE A 17 -13.69 -3.19 21.12
C ILE A 17 -13.87 -4.32 20.11
N ASP A 18 -14.65 -4.05 19.05
CA ASP A 18 -14.99 -5.02 18.00
C ASP A 18 -14.04 -4.89 16.79
N GLY A 19 -13.01 -4.07 16.93
CA GLY A 19 -12.12 -3.65 15.84
C GLY A 19 -11.27 -4.78 15.27
N GLU A 20 -11.06 -4.70 13.98
CA GLU A 20 -10.20 -5.62 13.24
C GLU A 20 -8.74 -5.17 13.31
N VAL A 21 -7.85 -6.15 13.49
CA VAL A 21 -6.41 -5.94 13.47
C VAL A 21 -5.87 -6.23 12.07
N TYR A 22 -5.01 -5.35 11.56
CA TYR A 22 -4.30 -5.60 10.30
C TYR A 22 -3.41 -6.85 10.42
N VAL A 23 -3.56 -7.78 9.48
CA VAL A 23 -2.74 -9.00 9.41
C VAL A 23 -1.61 -8.78 8.40
N PRO A 24 -0.37 -8.56 8.84
CA PRO A 24 0.77 -8.43 7.93
C PRO A 24 1.16 -9.79 7.33
N GLY A 25 2.01 -9.76 6.29
CA GLY A 25 2.66 -10.98 5.79
C GLY A 25 3.56 -11.62 6.86
N LEU A 26 3.66 -12.96 6.86
CA LEU A 26 4.51 -13.69 7.80
C LEU A 26 5.99 -13.35 7.61
N PRO A 27 6.80 -13.31 8.68
CA PRO A 27 8.25 -13.19 8.57
C PRO A 27 8.88 -14.49 8.08
N SER A 28 10.01 -14.40 7.37
CA SER A 28 10.74 -15.59 6.84
C SER A 28 11.12 -16.58 7.92
N GLU A 29 11.48 -16.10 9.11
CA GLU A 29 11.88 -16.89 10.27
C GLU A 29 10.77 -17.83 10.75
N TYR A 30 9.50 -17.49 10.50
CA TYR A 30 8.37 -18.35 10.82
C TYR A 30 8.45 -19.67 10.02
N VAL A 31 8.70 -19.57 8.71
CA VAL A 31 8.80 -20.73 7.80
C VAL A 31 10.02 -21.58 8.14
N THR A 32 11.17 -20.93 8.34
CA THR A 32 12.41 -21.62 8.75
C THR A 32 12.21 -22.43 10.04
N ARG A 33 11.63 -21.83 11.07
CA ARG A 33 11.41 -22.51 12.36
C ARG A 33 10.37 -23.62 12.29
N LYS A 34 9.27 -23.39 11.55
CA LYS A 34 8.13 -24.32 11.55
C LYS A 34 8.30 -25.48 10.58
N TYR A 35 8.94 -25.24 9.44
CA TYR A 35 9.02 -26.21 8.35
C TYR A 35 10.44 -26.65 8.00
N GLY A 36 11.46 -26.09 8.66
CA GLY A 36 12.86 -26.47 8.44
C GLY A 36 13.44 -26.02 7.10
N VAL A 37 12.80 -25.08 6.41
CA VAL A 37 13.31 -24.52 5.14
C VAL A 37 14.50 -23.62 5.45
N ALA A 38 15.60 -23.76 4.70
CA ALA A 38 16.77 -22.90 4.87
C ALA A 38 16.40 -21.42 4.57
N PRO A 39 16.92 -20.45 5.33
CA PRO A 39 16.55 -19.03 5.16
C PRO A 39 16.72 -18.49 3.75
N GLU A 40 17.79 -18.91 3.05
CA GLU A 40 18.11 -18.53 1.67
C GLU A 40 17.13 -19.10 0.63
N ASP A 41 16.38 -20.13 1.02
CA ASP A 41 15.38 -20.79 0.19
C ASP A 41 13.96 -20.27 0.42
N VAL A 42 13.76 -19.40 1.41
CA VAL A 42 12.44 -18.83 1.66
C VAL A 42 12.13 -17.74 0.64
N ALA A 43 11.06 -17.94 -0.13
CA ALA A 43 10.49 -16.93 -1.02
C ALA A 43 9.42 -16.12 -0.28
N LYS A 44 9.76 -14.91 0.22
CA LYS A 44 8.81 -13.99 0.87
C LYS A 44 8.14 -13.11 -0.16
N LEU A 45 6.87 -13.38 -0.46
CA LEU A 45 6.08 -12.78 -1.53
C LEU A 45 4.74 -12.19 -1.03
N ALA A 46 4.75 -11.57 0.16
CA ALA A 46 3.51 -11.19 0.86
C ALA A 46 3.41 -9.71 1.29
N SER A 47 4.50 -8.92 1.18
CA SER A 47 4.57 -7.55 1.73
C SER A 47 4.86 -6.49 0.68
N ALA A 48 4.95 -6.88 -0.60
CA ALA A 48 5.29 -6.01 -1.73
C ALA A 48 6.59 -5.21 -1.46
N GLU A 49 7.60 -5.88 -0.86
CA GLU A 49 8.91 -5.30 -0.60
C GLU A 49 9.74 -5.25 -1.90
N ASN A 50 10.76 -4.37 -1.93
CA ASN A 50 11.69 -4.32 -3.06
C ASN A 50 12.72 -5.46 -2.94
N PRO A 51 12.76 -6.42 -3.88
CA PRO A 51 13.68 -7.55 -3.81
C PRO A 51 15.15 -7.17 -4.09
N HIS A 52 15.40 -5.96 -4.59
CA HIS A 52 16.75 -5.43 -4.83
C HIS A 52 17.33 -4.71 -3.60
N GLY A 53 16.59 -4.70 -2.48
CA GLY A 53 17.01 -4.08 -1.23
C GLY A 53 16.84 -2.57 -1.19
N ALA A 54 17.47 -1.94 -0.20
CA ALA A 54 17.43 -0.50 -0.01
C ALA A 54 18.43 0.24 -0.92
N SER A 55 18.11 1.49 -1.27
CA SER A 55 19.04 2.39 -1.94
C SER A 55 20.39 2.44 -1.21
N PRO A 56 21.52 2.22 -1.89
CA PRO A 56 22.85 2.33 -1.28
C PRO A 56 23.15 3.73 -0.73
N LEU A 57 22.63 4.79 -1.39
CA LEU A 57 22.76 6.17 -0.91
C LEU A 57 22.00 6.36 0.41
N ALA A 58 20.80 5.81 0.51
CA ALA A 58 20.00 5.84 1.74
C ALA A 58 20.71 5.09 2.88
N VAL A 59 21.22 3.89 2.63
CA VAL A 59 21.97 3.11 3.64
C VAL A 59 23.19 3.90 4.17
N LYS A 60 23.95 4.52 3.28
CA LYS A 60 25.08 5.36 3.65
C LYS A 60 24.65 6.55 4.52
N ALA A 61 23.62 7.29 4.09
CA ALA A 61 23.11 8.45 4.83
C ALA A 61 22.58 8.07 6.23
N VAL A 62 21.91 6.92 6.36
CA VAL A 62 21.47 6.38 7.64
C VAL A 62 22.66 6.10 8.56
N ALA A 63 23.73 5.48 8.03
CA ALA A 63 24.93 5.18 8.81
C ALA A 63 25.61 6.48 9.32
N GLU A 64 25.72 7.50 8.50
CA GLU A 64 26.27 8.81 8.88
C GLU A 64 25.42 9.55 9.93
N ALA A 65 24.09 9.41 9.83
CA ALA A 65 23.15 10.06 10.77
C ALA A 65 23.16 9.43 12.18
N GLN A 66 23.70 8.22 12.37
CA GLN A 66 23.78 7.56 13.70
C GLN A 66 24.50 8.38 14.77
N SER A 67 25.46 9.21 14.37
CA SER A 67 26.17 10.10 15.30
C SER A 67 25.27 11.12 16.00
N ARG A 68 24.06 11.34 15.48
CA ARG A 68 23.09 12.33 16.00
C ARG A 68 21.90 11.72 16.74
N LEU A 69 21.95 10.44 17.09
CA LEU A 69 20.85 9.72 17.75
C LEU A 69 20.43 10.32 19.11
N SER A 70 21.31 11.05 19.79
CA SER A 70 21.02 11.72 21.07
C SER A 70 20.23 13.03 20.91
N LEU A 71 20.03 13.51 19.69
CA LEU A 71 19.37 14.79 19.41
C LEU A 71 17.97 14.56 18.81
N TYR A 72 17.02 15.39 19.17
CA TYR A 72 15.74 15.43 18.48
C TYR A 72 15.92 15.84 17.02
N PRO A 73 15.16 15.23 16.09
CA PRO A 73 15.12 15.67 14.70
C PRO A 73 14.38 17.03 14.57
N ASP A 74 14.51 17.66 13.41
CA ASP A 74 13.59 18.72 13.04
C ASP A 74 12.16 18.19 12.96
N TRP A 75 11.30 18.66 13.87
CA TRP A 75 9.90 18.23 13.98
C TRP A 75 9.06 18.58 12.75
N THR A 76 9.51 19.54 11.93
CA THR A 76 8.85 19.94 10.67
C THR A 76 9.27 19.07 9.50
N ALA A 77 10.37 18.32 9.61
CA ALA A 77 11.03 17.60 8.52
C ALA A 77 11.29 18.49 7.29
N ALA A 78 11.68 19.77 7.51
CA ALA A 78 11.80 20.77 6.47
C ALA A 78 12.70 20.30 5.31
N ALA A 79 13.91 19.82 5.61
CA ALA A 79 14.85 19.33 4.59
C ALA A 79 14.28 18.16 3.74
N LEU A 80 13.48 17.29 4.33
CA LEU A 80 12.82 16.22 3.57
C LEU A 80 11.69 16.78 2.71
N ARG A 81 10.89 17.72 3.20
CA ARG A 81 9.83 18.37 2.41
C ARG A 81 10.42 19.17 1.23
N GLU A 82 11.54 19.84 1.46
CA GLU A 82 12.30 20.53 0.41
C GLU A 82 12.79 19.55 -0.67
N ALA A 83 13.40 18.44 -0.28
CA ALA A 83 13.86 17.40 -1.22
C ALA A 83 12.70 16.78 -2.02
N ILE A 84 11.54 16.54 -1.40
CA ILE A 84 10.33 16.06 -2.07
C ILE A 84 9.79 17.12 -3.03
N GLY A 85 9.70 18.37 -2.56
CA GLY A 85 9.24 19.50 -3.37
C GLY A 85 10.12 19.72 -4.61
N GLU A 86 11.43 19.69 -4.45
CA GLU A 86 12.39 19.79 -5.54
C GLU A 86 12.25 18.64 -6.54
N LYS A 87 12.19 17.40 -6.04
CA LYS A 87 12.04 16.20 -6.88
C LYS A 87 10.82 16.22 -7.77
N TYR A 88 9.68 16.69 -7.26
CA TYR A 88 8.39 16.60 -7.94
C TYR A 88 7.86 17.94 -8.45
N GLY A 89 8.57 19.04 -8.22
CA GLY A 89 8.20 20.37 -8.72
C GLY A 89 7.04 21.01 -7.97
N PHE A 90 6.97 20.81 -6.63
CA PHE A 90 5.96 21.39 -5.75
C PHE A 90 6.57 22.22 -4.61
N ASP A 91 5.79 23.18 -4.11
CA ASP A 91 6.16 23.95 -2.92
C ASP A 91 6.31 23.00 -1.72
N PRO A 92 7.40 23.05 -0.93
CA PRO A 92 7.54 22.30 0.31
C PRO A 92 6.40 22.51 1.30
N GLU A 93 5.69 23.64 1.24
CA GLU A 93 4.47 23.88 2.03
C GLU A 93 3.28 23.02 1.57
N GLY A 94 3.29 22.53 0.34
CA GLY A 94 2.36 21.54 -0.20
C GLY A 94 2.68 20.09 0.17
N VAL A 95 3.71 19.84 1.02
CA VAL A 95 4.16 18.49 1.38
C VAL A 95 3.93 18.21 2.87
N VAL A 96 3.42 17.02 3.19
CA VAL A 96 3.38 16.46 4.54
C VAL A 96 4.10 15.11 4.57
N CYS A 97 4.94 14.87 5.60
CA CYS A 97 5.68 13.63 5.77
C CYS A 97 5.15 12.86 6.99
N GLY A 98 5.15 11.52 6.87
CA GLY A 98 4.70 10.61 7.93
C GLY A 98 5.63 9.41 8.12
N SER A 99 5.52 8.79 9.29
CA SER A 99 6.20 7.53 9.61
C SER A 99 5.56 6.37 8.85
N GLY A 100 5.84 6.33 7.54
CA GLY A 100 5.15 5.55 6.52
C GLY A 100 3.90 6.27 6.00
N GLU A 101 3.49 5.90 4.80
CA GLU A 101 2.26 6.41 4.19
C GLU A 101 1.02 6.09 5.04
N THR A 102 1.05 5.00 5.79
CA THR A 102 -0.03 4.61 6.72
C THR A 102 -0.32 5.66 7.77
N GLU A 103 0.68 6.40 8.25
CA GLU A 103 0.46 7.54 9.14
C GLU A 103 -0.19 8.70 8.40
N VAL A 104 0.19 8.96 7.14
CA VAL A 104 -0.43 10.01 6.31
C VAL A 104 -1.90 9.68 6.04
N ILE A 105 -2.23 8.41 5.73
CA ILE A 105 -3.61 7.94 5.58
C ILE A 105 -4.42 8.20 6.87
N SER A 106 -3.87 7.84 8.04
CA SER A 106 -4.52 8.10 9.32
C SER A 106 -4.73 9.61 9.55
N MET A 107 -3.73 10.43 9.24
CA MET A 107 -3.86 11.89 9.33
C MET A 107 -4.97 12.43 8.40
N VAL A 108 -5.05 11.95 7.17
CA VAL A 108 -6.11 12.33 6.20
C VAL A 108 -7.50 12.02 6.77
N ILE A 109 -7.72 10.81 7.25
CA ILE A 109 -9.00 10.40 7.82
C ILE A 109 -9.38 11.26 9.03
N ARG A 110 -8.43 11.49 9.93
CA ARG A 110 -8.64 12.28 11.18
C ARG A 110 -8.89 13.75 10.91
N ALA A 111 -8.23 14.33 9.90
CA ALA A 111 -8.32 15.75 9.62
C ALA A 111 -9.58 16.13 8.84
N PHE A 112 -10.06 15.26 7.95
CA PHE A 112 -11.06 15.64 6.95
C PHE A 112 -12.41 14.94 7.09
N ALA A 113 -12.52 13.87 7.87
CA ALA A 113 -13.82 13.27 8.16
C ALA A 113 -14.18 13.43 9.64
N GLY A 114 -15.40 13.88 9.92
CA GLY A 114 -15.98 13.93 11.25
C GLY A 114 -16.58 12.58 11.67
N PRO A 115 -17.09 12.45 12.92
CA PRO A 115 -17.81 11.25 13.37
C PRO A 115 -18.95 10.90 12.42
N ASP A 116 -19.08 9.60 12.11
CA ASP A 116 -20.11 9.04 11.21
C ASP A 116 -20.11 9.57 9.76
N GLU A 117 -19.16 10.46 9.40
CA GLU A 117 -19.04 10.91 8.01
C GLU A 117 -18.48 9.83 7.10
N PRO A 118 -19.03 9.71 5.86
CA PRO A 118 -18.63 8.63 4.95
C PRO A 118 -17.21 8.80 4.41
N VAL A 119 -16.47 7.67 4.37
CA VAL A 119 -15.18 7.53 3.71
C VAL A 119 -15.31 6.47 2.62
N LEU A 120 -15.29 6.90 1.36
CA LEU A 120 -15.48 6.03 0.19
C LEU A 120 -14.16 5.37 -0.22
N MET A 121 -14.22 4.10 -0.57
CA MET A 121 -13.10 3.31 -1.09
C MET A 121 -13.58 2.20 -2.00
N HIS A 122 -12.71 1.64 -2.84
CA HIS A 122 -13.01 0.45 -3.61
C HIS A 122 -13.20 -0.79 -2.73
N SER A 123 -13.81 -1.83 -3.28
CA SER A 123 -13.96 -3.14 -2.65
C SER A 123 -13.55 -4.26 -3.62
N PRO A 124 -12.53 -5.08 -3.28
CA PRO A 124 -11.65 -4.99 -2.10
C PRO A 124 -10.76 -3.74 -2.11
N CYS A 125 -10.06 -3.45 -1.00
CA CYS A 125 -9.13 -2.33 -0.90
C CYS A 125 -7.97 -2.63 0.06
N PHE A 126 -7.04 -1.69 0.16
CA PHE A 126 -6.02 -1.74 1.22
C PHE A 126 -6.70 -1.65 2.60
N PRO A 127 -6.52 -2.66 3.47
CA PRO A 127 -7.34 -2.78 4.68
C PRO A 127 -7.25 -1.60 5.64
N LEU A 128 -6.13 -0.85 5.65
CA LEU A 128 -5.95 0.24 6.60
C LEU A 128 -6.86 1.45 6.36
N TYR A 129 -7.39 1.65 5.15
CA TYR A 129 -8.41 2.69 4.95
C TYR A 129 -9.63 2.42 5.84
N ARG A 130 -10.15 1.18 5.78
CA ARG A 130 -11.31 0.75 6.57
C ARG A 130 -10.98 0.69 8.06
N ILE A 131 -9.84 0.08 8.41
CA ILE A 131 -9.44 -0.09 9.81
C ILE A 131 -9.30 1.28 10.48
N TYR A 132 -8.59 2.22 9.87
CA TYR A 132 -8.43 3.56 10.45
C TYR A 132 -9.74 4.35 10.46
N SER A 133 -10.59 4.23 9.42
CA SER A 133 -11.92 4.84 9.45
C SER A 133 -12.73 4.35 10.64
N ASN A 134 -12.80 3.03 10.86
CA ASN A 134 -13.49 2.45 11.99
C ASN A 134 -12.89 2.89 13.33
N CYS A 135 -11.55 2.88 13.48
CA CYS A 135 -10.88 3.29 14.71
C CYS A 135 -11.19 4.74 15.08
N GLU A 136 -11.39 5.60 14.10
CA GLU A 136 -11.71 7.01 14.28
C GLU A 136 -13.23 7.28 14.33
N GLY A 137 -14.08 6.24 14.27
CA GLY A 137 -15.54 6.36 14.27
C GLY A 137 -16.08 7.02 13.00
N ARG A 138 -15.47 6.75 11.84
CA ARG A 138 -15.94 7.18 10.51
C ARG A 138 -16.73 6.05 9.86
N ALA A 139 -17.57 6.37 8.87
CA ALA A 139 -18.36 5.39 8.16
C ALA A 139 -17.68 4.93 6.86
N PRO A 140 -16.97 3.77 6.82
CA PRO A 140 -16.41 3.27 5.58
C PRO A 140 -17.53 2.83 4.62
N VAL A 141 -17.44 3.33 3.37
CA VAL A 141 -18.37 2.99 2.29
C VAL A 141 -17.58 2.36 1.16
N PHE A 142 -18.14 1.31 0.56
CA PHE A 142 -17.46 0.51 -0.45
C PHE A 142 -18.14 0.61 -1.80
N SER A 143 -17.34 0.81 -2.84
CA SER A 143 -17.75 0.67 -4.23
C SER A 143 -17.12 -0.60 -4.82
N PRO A 144 -17.91 -1.62 -5.18
CA PRO A 144 -17.38 -2.85 -5.76
C PRO A 144 -16.66 -2.59 -7.09
N MET A 145 -15.55 -3.30 -7.30
CA MET A 145 -14.86 -3.34 -8.58
C MET A 145 -15.57 -4.25 -9.58
N GLY A 146 -15.27 -4.10 -10.85
CA GLY A 146 -15.79 -4.90 -11.93
C GLY A 146 -15.14 -6.28 -12.03
N LYS A 147 -15.36 -6.95 -13.18
CA LYS A 147 -14.78 -8.25 -13.46
C LYS A 147 -13.25 -8.16 -13.45
N ASP A 148 -12.59 -9.21 -12.94
CA ASP A 148 -11.14 -9.29 -12.78
C ASP A 148 -10.56 -8.06 -12.05
N PHE A 149 -11.36 -7.48 -11.12
CA PHE A 149 -11.02 -6.29 -10.35
C PHE A 149 -10.69 -5.06 -11.21
N ASP A 150 -11.33 -4.96 -12.38
CA ASP A 150 -11.25 -3.77 -13.21
C ASP A 150 -11.95 -2.60 -12.48
N PRO A 151 -11.38 -1.39 -12.45
CA PRO A 151 -12.04 -0.25 -11.83
C PRO A 151 -13.39 0.05 -12.51
N ASP A 152 -14.48 -0.01 -11.72
CA ASP A 152 -15.82 0.37 -12.17
C ASP A 152 -16.04 1.84 -11.80
N VAL A 153 -15.52 2.73 -12.64
CA VAL A 153 -15.51 4.18 -12.40
C VAL A 153 -16.92 4.76 -12.33
N ASP A 154 -17.81 4.32 -13.20
CA ASP A 154 -19.20 4.78 -13.20
C ASP A 154 -19.88 4.45 -11.87
N ARG A 155 -19.73 3.21 -11.40
CA ARG A 155 -20.25 2.79 -10.10
C ARG A 155 -19.61 3.54 -8.94
N TYR A 156 -18.31 3.84 -9.02
CA TYR A 156 -17.62 4.61 -8.00
C TYR A 156 -18.20 6.03 -7.89
N ILE A 157 -18.41 6.69 -9.04
CA ILE A 157 -19.02 8.01 -9.15
C ILE A 157 -20.48 7.99 -8.66
N ASP A 158 -21.29 7.01 -9.08
CA ASP A 158 -22.67 6.84 -8.61
C ASP A 158 -22.74 6.67 -7.08
N THR A 159 -21.82 5.87 -6.52
CA THR A 159 -21.72 5.70 -5.07
C THR A 159 -21.35 7.01 -4.40
N MET A 160 -20.39 7.75 -4.93
CA MET A 160 -19.95 9.04 -4.41
C MET A 160 -21.09 10.07 -4.41
N HIS A 161 -21.84 10.20 -5.51
CA HIS A 161 -23.00 11.09 -5.58
C HIS A 161 -24.10 10.74 -4.57
N LYS A 162 -24.32 9.43 -4.35
CA LYS A 162 -25.34 8.92 -3.42
C LYS A 162 -24.98 9.18 -1.97
N VAL A 163 -23.72 8.92 -1.57
CA VAL A 163 -23.29 8.97 -0.16
C VAL A 163 -22.63 10.28 0.24
N LYS A 164 -22.18 11.08 -0.73
CA LYS A 164 -21.48 12.37 -0.54
C LYS A 164 -20.35 12.25 0.50
N PRO A 165 -19.31 11.45 0.21
CA PRO A 165 -18.27 11.17 1.18
C PRO A 165 -17.44 12.42 1.47
N ARG A 166 -16.91 12.51 2.70
CA ARG A 166 -15.93 13.56 3.04
C ARG A 166 -14.55 13.25 2.46
N ILE A 167 -14.25 11.95 2.31
CA ILE A 167 -13.00 11.47 1.72
C ILE A 167 -13.34 10.35 0.74
N ALA A 168 -12.72 10.37 -0.44
CA ALA A 168 -12.75 9.27 -1.40
C ALA A 168 -11.31 8.82 -1.70
N PHE A 169 -10.98 7.56 -1.34
CA PHE A 169 -9.69 6.94 -1.61
C PHE A 169 -9.70 6.24 -2.97
N MET A 170 -8.78 6.63 -3.83
CA MET A 170 -8.45 5.94 -5.08
C MET A 170 -7.03 5.39 -4.96
N THR A 171 -6.84 4.09 -5.14
CA THR A 171 -5.49 3.48 -5.13
C THR A 171 -5.09 3.14 -6.56
N ASN A 172 -4.02 3.74 -7.06
CA ASN A 172 -3.61 3.61 -8.47
C ASN A 172 -2.09 3.46 -8.64
N PRO A 173 -1.57 2.27 -8.96
CA PRO A 173 -2.26 0.98 -9.16
C PRO A 173 -2.93 0.43 -7.91
N HIS A 174 -4.06 -0.25 -8.11
CA HIS A 174 -4.94 -0.72 -7.04
C HIS A 174 -4.33 -1.85 -6.20
N ASN A 175 -4.47 -1.80 -4.89
CA ASN A 175 -4.14 -2.89 -3.98
C ASN A 175 -5.45 -3.50 -3.43
N PRO A 176 -5.74 -4.81 -3.69
CA PRO A 176 -4.78 -5.88 -3.94
C PRO A 176 -4.62 -6.35 -5.40
N SER A 177 -5.32 -5.79 -6.38
CA SER A 177 -5.35 -6.37 -7.74
C SER A 177 -4.18 -5.93 -8.64
N GLY A 178 -3.56 -4.80 -8.36
CA GLY A 178 -2.58 -4.17 -9.24
C GLY A 178 -3.18 -3.46 -10.46
N ARG A 179 -4.51 -3.44 -10.61
CA ARG A 179 -5.19 -2.78 -11.74
C ARG A 179 -4.93 -1.27 -11.73
N LEU A 180 -4.83 -0.71 -12.92
CA LEU A 180 -4.58 0.71 -13.13
C LEU A 180 -5.83 1.39 -13.70
N MET A 181 -6.24 2.51 -13.11
CA MET A 181 -7.13 3.47 -13.73
C MET A 181 -6.33 4.34 -14.70
N SER A 182 -6.87 4.61 -15.87
CA SER A 182 -6.34 5.59 -16.81
C SER A 182 -6.46 7.02 -16.27
N GLU A 183 -5.70 7.95 -16.83
CA GLU A 183 -5.81 9.36 -16.48
C GLU A 183 -7.24 9.88 -16.68
N ALA A 184 -7.91 9.51 -17.79
CA ALA A 184 -9.29 9.90 -18.07
C ALA A 184 -10.28 9.41 -17.00
N GLU A 185 -10.10 8.20 -16.50
CA GLU A 185 -10.92 7.63 -15.43
C GLU A 185 -10.70 8.34 -14.09
N VAL A 186 -9.45 8.63 -13.72
CA VAL A 186 -9.16 9.40 -12.50
C VAL A 186 -9.70 10.82 -12.61
N ARG A 187 -9.58 11.48 -13.78
CA ARG A 187 -10.17 12.79 -14.05
C ARG A 187 -11.68 12.77 -13.91
N ALA A 188 -12.36 11.75 -14.43
CA ALA A 188 -13.80 11.61 -14.30
C ALA A 188 -14.26 11.56 -12.83
N VAL A 189 -13.50 10.85 -11.97
CA VAL A 189 -13.76 10.84 -10.52
C VAL A 189 -13.51 12.21 -9.90
N CYS A 190 -12.43 12.90 -10.29
CA CYS A 190 -12.11 14.24 -9.80
C CYS A 190 -13.20 15.26 -10.16
N ASP A 191 -13.66 15.25 -11.41
CA ASP A 191 -14.71 16.12 -11.90
C ASP A 191 -16.06 15.88 -11.18
N ALA A 192 -16.35 14.61 -10.88
CA ALA A 192 -17.58 14.22 -10.18
C ALA A 192 -17.58 14.55 -8.68
N ALA A 193 -16.42 14.65 -8.05
CA ALA A 193 -16.32 14.83 -6.60
C ALA A 193 -16.80 16.21 -6.11
N GLY A 194 -16.70 17.24 -6.94
CA GLY A 194 -16.98 18.61 -6.51
C GLY A 194 -16.03 19.08 -5.39
N GLY A 195 -16.30 20.24 -4.79
CA GLY A 195 -15.43 20.85 -3.78
C GLY A 195 -15.56 20.31 -2.34
N ASP A 196 -16.59 19.51 -2.05
CA ASP A 196 -16.89 19.05 -0.68
C ASP A 196 -16.24 17.71 -0.29
N THR A 197 -15.76 16.96 -1.26
CA THR A 197 -15.07 15.67 -1.06
C THR A 197 -13.57 15.86 -1.23
N LEU A 198 -12.78 15.47 -0.22
CA LEU A 198 -11.33 15.32 -0.39
C LEU A 198 -11.05 14.05 -1.18
N LEU A 199 -10.32 14.18 -2.27
CA LEU A 199 -9.82 13.06 -3.06
C LEU A 199 -8.42 12.68 -2.60
N ALA A 200 -8.22 11.42 -2.20
CA ALA A 200 -6.93 10.89 -1.82
C ALA A 200 -6.49 9.83 -2.85
N LEU A 201 -5.60 10.22 -3.76
CA LEU A 201 -5.01 9.32 -4.75
C LEU A 201 -3.77 8.66 -4.17
N ASP A 202 -3.90 7.39 -3.82
CA ASP A 202 -2.81 6.57 -3.27
C ASP A 202 -1.99 5.98 -4.43
N GLU A 203 -0.79 6.48 -4.59
CA GLU A 203 0.20 6.10 -5.60
C GLU A 203 1.36 5.27 -5.02
N ALA A 204 1.11 4.45 -4.00
CA ALA A 204 2.15 3.61 -3.39
C ALA A 204 2.93 2.76 -4.40
N TYR A 205 2.31 2.39 -5.51
CA TYR A 205 2.87 1.49 -6.53
C TYR A 205 3.12 2.15 -7.89
N VAL A 206 2.90 3.46 -8.02
CA VAL A 206 2.93 4.19 -9.30
C VAL A 206 4.22 4.00 -10.10
N HIS A 207 5.37 3.93 -9.44
CA HIS A 207 6.68 3.74 -10.10
C HIS A 207 6.76 2.44 -10.94
N TYR A 208 5.95 1.42 -10.61
CA TYR A 208 5.91 0.17 -11.35
C TYR A 208 4.94 0.20 -12.54
N SER A 209 4.08 1.22 -12.61
CA SER A 209 3.06 1.35 -13.64
C SER A 209 3.58 2.01 -14.91
N SER A 210 2.77 1.92 -15.97
CA SER A 210 3.02 2.58 -17.26
C SER A 210 2.68 4.07 -17.25
N ALA A 211 1.98 4.56 -16.21
CA ALA A 211 1.45 5.93 -16.15
C ALA A 211 1.69 6.58 -14.79
N GLU A 212 2.31 7.76 -14.79
CA GLU A 212 2.56 8.61 -13.64
C GLU A 212 1.97 10.01 -13.89
N PHE A 213 0.67 10.15 -13.73
CA PHE A 213 -0.05 11.42 -14.01
C PHE A 213 -0.64 12.11 -12.78
N GLY A 214 -0.70 11.42 -11.64
CA GLY A 214 -1.41 11.93 -10.45
C GLY A 214 -0.86 13.26 -9.93
N LEU A 215 0.45 13.48 -10.06
CA LEU A 215 1.07 14.76 -9.66
C LEU A 215 0.67 15.92 -10.59
N ASP A 216 0.43 15.67 -11.88
CA ASP A 216 -0.02 16.71 -12.81
C ASP A 216 -1.44 17.15 -12.47
N LEU A 217 -2.32 16.21 -12.06
CA LEU A 217 -3.68 16.50 -11.62
C LEU A 217 -3.74 17.44 -10.41
N LEU A 218 -2.72 17.45 -9.55
CA LEU A 218 -2.67 18.38 -8.40
C LEU A 218 -2.70 19.86 -8.80
N ARG A 219 -2.32 20.18 -10.04
CA ARG A 219 -2.35 21.56 -10.56
C ARG A 219 -3.73 22.01 -11.03
N GLU A 220 -4.66 21.05 -11.15
CA GLU A 220 -5.99 21.26 -11.71
C GLU A 220 -7.09 21.09 -10.66
N TYR A 221 -6.85 20.28 -9.62
CA TYR A 221 -7.84 19.93 -8.60
C TYR A 221 -7.40 20.34 -7.19
N ASP A 222 -8.01 21.38 -6.66
CA ASP A 222 -7.69 21.95 -5.34
C ASP A 222 -8.07 21.04 -4.16
N ASN A 223 -8.95 20.05 -4.38
CA ASN A 223 -9.42 19.09 -3.39
C ASN A 223 -8.70 17.71 -3.49
N LEU A 224 -7.58 17.64 -4.23
CA LEU A 224 -6.80 16.41 -4.42
C LEU A 224 -5.54 16.42 -3.56
N ILE A 225 -5.27 15.27 -2.93
CA ILE A 225 -3.98 14.94 -2.33
C ILE A 225 -3.45 13.64 -2.93
N VAL A 226 -2.20 13.62 -3.37
CA VAL A 226 -1.49 12.40 -3.81
C VAL A 226 -0.68 11.86 -2.66
N LEU A 227 -0.85 10.57 -2.36
CA LEU A 227 -0.12 9.84 -1.32
C LEU A 227 0.95 8.97 -1.97
N ARG A 228 2.17 8.99 -1.42
CA ARG A 228 3.29 8.16 -1.89
C ARG A 228 4.09 7.59 -0.73
N THR A 229 4.80 6.51 -1.00
CA THR A 229 5.65 5.83 -0.02
C THR A 229 7.04 5.54 -0.56
N MET A 230 8.03 5.55 0.32
CA MET A 230 9.36 5.06 0.00
C MET A 230 9.54 3.56 0.33
N SER A 231 8.50 2.89 0.79
CA SER A 231 8.54 1.47 1.16
C SER A 231 8.67 0.52 -0.02
N LYS A 232 8.28 0.93 -1.25
CA LYS A 232 8.16 0.06 -2.42
C LYS A 232 9.34 0.25 -3.38
N ALA A 233 9.23 1.05 -4.40
CA ALA A 233 10.27 1.23 -5.42
C ALA A 233 11.62 1.69 -4.85
N PHE A 234 11.61 2.52 -3.81
CA PHE A 234 12.84 3.00 -3.15
C PHE A 234 13.52 1.95 -2.22
N GLY A 235 12.83 0.83 -1.91
CA GLY A 235 13.37 -0.23 -1.04
C GLY A 235 13.51 0.14 0.44
N LEU A 236 12.80 1.15 0.92
CA LEU A 236 12.95 1.72 2.27
C LEU A 236 11.79 1.34 3.22
N ALA A 237 11.22 0.13 3.05
CA ALA A 237 10.09 -0.33 3.88
C ALA A 237 10.39 -0.30 5.38
N GLY A 238 11.59 -0.71 5.78
CA GLY A 238 12.03 -0.71 7.18
C GLY A 238 12.30 0.68 7.75
N LEU A 239 12.56 1.67 6.89
CA LEU A 239 12.81 3.05 7.31
C LEU A 239 11.54 3.81 7.68
N ARG A 240 10.38 3.35 7.22
CA ARG A 240 9.08 3.94 7.52
C ARG A 240 8.96 5.39 7.06
N VAL A 241 8.94 5.63 5.75
CA VAL A 241 8.76 6.97 5.16
C VAL A 241 7.63 6.95 4.14
N GLY A 242 6.69 7.88 4.30
CA GLY A 242 5.64 8.18 3.34
C GLY A 242 5.32 9.68 3.37
N PHE A 243 4.66 10.16 2.35
CA PHE A 243 4.32 11.57 2.23
C PHE A 243 3.04 11.79 1.41
N GLY A 244 2.42 12.94 1.64
CA GLY A 244 1.32 13.44 0.84
C GLY A 244 1.72 14.76 0.20
N ILE A 245 1.28 14.99 -1.03
CA ILE A 245 1.49 16.22 -1.80
C ILE A 245 0.13 16.77 -2.24
N SER A 246 -0.06 18.08 -2.09
CA SER A 246 -1.16 18.82 -2.69
C SER A 246 -0.66 20.19 -3.16
N ALA A 247 -1.17 20.66 -4.30
CA ALA A 247 -0.91 22.04 -4.73
C ALA A 247 -1.67 23.07 -3.88
N ASN A 248 -2.68 22.62 -3.12
CA ASN A 248 -3.44 23.45 -2.20
C ASN A 248 -2.90 23.35 -0.76
N PRO A 249 -2.17 24.35 -0.24
CA PRO A 249 -1.63 24.32 1.13
C PRO A 249 -2.72 24.24 2.22
N ALA A 250 -3.96 24.61 1.91
CA ALA A 250 -5.08 24.50 2.84
C ALA A 250 -5.40 23.04 3.20
N LEU A 251 -5.08 22.06 2.33
CA LEU A 251 -5.20 20.64 2.62
C LEU A 251 -4.04 20.15 3.50
N ILE A 252 -2.86 20.72 3.40
CA ILE A 252 -1.68 20.26 4.11
C ILE A 252 -1.61 20.79 5.55
N ARG A 253 -2.10 22.01 5.77
CA ARG A 253 -2.06 22.63 7.11
C ARG A 253 -2.77 21.80 8.18
N PRO A 254 -4.00 21.29 8.01
CA PRO A 254 -4.66 20.43 8.99
C PRO A 254 -3.86 19.15 9.30
N LEU A 255 -3.25 18.52 8.28
CA LEU A 255 -2.42 17.33 8.46
C LEU A 255 -1.21 17.62 9.36
N ARG A 256 -0.54 18.76 9.15
CA ARG A 256 0.58 19.17 9.99
C ARG A 256 0.19 19.50 11.44
N LEU A 257 -1.04 19.95 11.66
CA LEU A 257 -1.54 20.25 13.01
C LEU A 257 -1.78 19.00 13.84
N ILE A 258 -2.27 17.93 13.21
CA ILE A 258 -2.63 16.69 13.92
C ILE A 258 -1.52 15.64 13.94
N LYS A 259 -0.45 15.82 13.15
CA LYS A 259 0.65 14.86 13.14
C LYS A 259 1.32 14.82 14.53
N PRO A 260 1.74 13.63 15.02
CA PRO A 260 2.51 13.57 16.25
C PRO A 260 3.79 14.40 16.16
N THR A 261 4.13 15.11 17.23
CA THR A 261 5.39 15.86 17.30
C THR A 261 6.56 14.89 17.17
N TRP A 262 7.56 15.21 16.35
CA TRP A 262 8.71 14.35 16.05
C TRP A 262 8.31 12.96 15.53
N ASN A 263 7.26 12.88 14.72
CA ASN A 263 6.79 11.63 14.13
C ASN A 263 7.82 10.92 13.23
N MET A 264 8.85 11.62 12.80
CA MET A 264 9.96 11.08 12.00
C MET A 264 11.30 11.27 12.71
N GLY A 265 12.11 10.22 12.77
CA GLY A 265 13.43 10.23 13.39
C GLY A 265 14.53 10.72 12.44
N GLN A 266 15.72 11.04 13.02
CA GLN A 266 16.90 11.46 12.26
C GLN A 266 17.29 10.51 11.12
N LEU A 267 17.25 9.20 11.39
CA LEU A 267 17.64 8.18 10.41
C LEU A 267 16.64 8.09 9.26
N GLN A 268 15.34 8.24 9.55
CA GLN A 268 14.27 8.27 8.56
C GLN A 268 14.47 9.45 7.60
N ILE A 269 14.66 10.65 8.15
CA ILE A 269 14.82 11.88 7.36
C ILE A 269 16.09 11.79 6.49
N ALA A 270 17.21 11.41 7.07
CA ALA A 270 18.49 11.31 6.34
C ALA A 270 18.43 10.28 5.21
N GLY A 271 17.93 9.08 5.51
CA GLY A 271 17.80 8.02 4.50
C GLY A 271 16.78 8.34 3.42
N ALA A 272 15.68 9.03 3.77
CA ALA A 272 14.67 9.44 2.80
C ALA A 272 15.21 10.50 1.81
N ILE A 273 15.91 11.52 2.30
CA ILE A 273 16.52 12.56 1.45
C ILE A 273 17.52 11.96 0.46
N ALA A 274 18.36 11.02 0.91
CA ALA A 274 19.31 10.35 0.04
C ALA A 274 18.62 9.40 -0.94
N GLY A 275 17.62 8.64 -0.47
CA GLY A 275 16.92 7.64 -1.27
C GLY A 275 16.02 8.22 -2.35
N ILE A 276 15.39 9.40 -2.12
CA ILE A 276 14.53 10.06 -3.12
C ILE A 276 15.32 10.52 -4.37
N ASN A 277 16.61 10.74 -4.21
CA ASN A 277 17.51 11.16 -5.26
C ASN A 277 18.31 10.01 -5.92
N ASP A 278 18.07 8.75 -5.50
CA ASP A 278 18.74 7.58 -6.07
C ASP A 278 17.90 6.97 -7.23
N ASP A 279 17.77 7.74 -8.31
CA ASP A 279 17.00 7.34 -9.48
C ASP A 279 17.54 6.07 -10.14
N GLU A 280 18.86 5.86 -10.11
CA GLU A 280 19.47 4.68 -10.70
C GLU A 280 18.99 3.40 -9.99
N HIS A 281 18.96 3.39 -8.64
CA HIS A 281 18.46 2.27 -7.87
C HIS A 281 16.97 2.01 -8.14
N VAL A 282 16.15 3.07 -8.11
CA VAL A 282 14.70 2.98 -8.35
C VAL A 282 14.42 2.44 -9.75
N ASN A 283 15.03 3.02 -10.79
CA ASN A 283 14.81 2.63 -12.18
C ASN A 283 15.23 1.17 -12.44
N ARG A 284 16.37 0.74 -11.89
CA ARG A 284 16.83 -0.65 -11.99
C ARG A 284 15.84 -1.63 -11.33
N ALA A 285 15.36 -1.32 -10.13
CA ALA A 285 14.40 -2.16 -9.41
C ALA A 285 13.05 -2.23 -10.15
N VAL A 286 12.57 -1.09 -10.66
CA VAL A 286 11.32 -1.01 -11.43
C VAL A 286 11.41 -1.81 -12.72
N ALA A 287 12.50 -1.66 -13.49
CA ALA A 287 12.70 -2.40 -14.73
C ALA A 287 12.69 -3.91 -14.50
N ALA A 288 13.38 -4.39 -13.46
CA ALA A 288 13.41 -5.81 -13.12
C ALA A 288 12.02 -6.37 -12.75
N ILE A 289 11.20 -5.61 -12.03
CA ILE A 289 9.83 -6.01 -11.70
C ILE A 289 8.95 -6.02 -12.95
N ARG A 290 9.05 -5.01 -13.83
CA ARG A 290 8.28 -4.95 -15.08
C ARG A 290 8.61 -6.11 -16.02
N GLU A 291 9.86 -6.58 -16.05
CA GLU A 291 10.28 -7.75 -16.81
C GLU A 291 9.79 -9.06 -16.17
N MET A 292 9.89 -9.18 -14.85
CA MET A 292 9.56 -10.42 -14.14
C MET A 292 8.06 -10.68 -14.03
N ARG A 293 7.24 -9.64 -13.96
CA ARG A 293 5.79 -9.75 -13.78
C ARG A 293 5.11 -10.62 -14.88
N PRO A 294 5.29 -10.35 -16.18
CA PRO A 294 4.71 -11.20 -17.22
C PRO A 294 5.26 -12.63 -17.19
N TYR A 295 6.52 -12.84 -16.85
CA TYR A 295 7.11 -14.15 -16.71
C TYR A 295 6.36 -15.01 -15.69
N VAL A 296 6.19 -14.50 -14.46
CA VAL A 296 5.54 -15.27 -13.39
C VAL A 296 4.05 -15.44 -13.64
N MET A 297 3.36 -14.43 -14.18
CA MET A 297 1.92 -14.52 -14.50
C MET A 297 1.67 -15.57 -15.57
N SER A 298 2.45 -15.60 -16.64
CA SER A 298 2.37 -16.65 -17.66
C SER A 298 2.69 -18.05 -17.10
N GLY A 299 3.63 -18.12 -16.14
CA GLY A 299 3.93 -19.37 -15.45
C GLY A 299 2.74 -19.89 -14.64
N VAL A 300 2.00 -19.02 -13.95
CA VAL A 300 0.78 -19.39 -13.21
C VAL A 300 -0.31 -19.88 -14.16
N ASP A 301 -0.52 -19.20 -15.29
CA ASP A 301 -1.52 -19.60 -16.29
C ASP A 301 -1.20 -20.96 -16.93
N GLY A 302 0.04 -21.42 -16.87
CA GLY A 302 0.47 -22.76 -17.30
C GLY A 302 0.25 -23.87 -16.26
N ILE A 303 -0.27 -23.57 -15.07
CA ILE A 303 -0.53 -24.54 -13.99
C ILE A 303 -2.02 -24.81 -13.90
N ASP A 304 -2.43 -26.07 -14.09
CA ASP A 304 -3.84 -26.46 -13.97
C ASP A 304 -4.42 -26.03 -12.60
N GLY A 305 -5.67 -25.57 -12.60
CA GLY A 305 -6.37 -25.14 -11.40
C GLY A 305 -6.05 -23.73 -10.91
N PHE A 306 -5.18 -22.98 -11.62
CA PHE A 306 -4.82 -21.61 -11.28
C PHE A 306 -4.88 -20.66 -12.49
N ARG A 307 -5.07 -19.38 -12.24
CA ARG A 307 -5.04 -18.31 -13.23
C ARG A 307 -4.44 -17.05 -12.64
N ALA A 308 -3.57 -16.37 -13.36
CA ALA A 308 -3.16 -15.02 -13.01
C ALA A 308 -4.27 -14.03 -13.41
N VAL A 309 -4.74 -13.20 -12.47
CA VAL A 309 -5.68 -12.13 -12.79
C VAL A 309 -4.95 -11.09 -13.64
N PRO A 310 -5.46 -10.78 -14.87
CA PRO A 310 -4.74 -9.94 -15.82
C PRO A 310 -4.68 -8.46 -15.42
N GLY A 311 -3.77 -7.73 -16.05
CA GLY A 311 -3.73 -6.26 -16.02
C GLY A 311 -3.13 -5.65 -14.75
N SER A 312 -2.36 -6.40 -13.95
CA SER A 312 -1.60 -5.80 -12.86
C SER A 312 -0.44 -4.94 -13.40
N GLU A 313 -0.32 -3.74 -12.85
CA GLU A 313 0.80 -2.82 -13.05
C GLU A 313 1.56 -2.49 -11.75
N ALA A 314 1.31 -3.23 -10.67
CA ALA A 314 2.04 -3.14 -9.41
C ALA A 314 3.21 -4.14 -9.37
N ASN A 315 3.93 -4.16 -8.25
CA ASN A 315 4.93 -5.19 -7.95
C ASN A 315 4.32 -6.45 -7.31
N PHE A 316 3.05 -6.70 -7.54
CA PHE A 316 2.31 -7.92 -7.17
C PHE A 316 1.17 -8.16 -8.17
N PHE A 317 0.57 -9.33 -8.10
CA PHE A 317 -0.65 -9.68 -8.85
C PHE A 317 -1.51 -10.63 -8.04
N LEU A 318 -2.75 -10.84 -8.47
CA LEU A 318 -3.63 -11.85 -7.89
C LEU A 318 -3.52 -13.16 -8.68
N THR A 319 -3.39 -14.27 -7.95
CA THR A 319 -3.57 -15.62 -8.47
C THR A 319 -4.96 -16.09 -8.05
N GLU A 320 -5.81 -16.42 -9.04
CA GLU A 320 -7.13 -17.03 -8.83
C GLU A 320 -6.99 -18.54 -8.75
N ILE A 321 -7.72 -19.14 -7.82
CA ILE A 321 -7.79 -20.58 -7.61
C ILE A 321 -9.05 -21.10 -8.32
N LEU A 322 -8.87 -21.81 -9.42
CA LEU A 322 -9.96 -22.37 -10.23
C LEU A 322 -10.39 -23.77 -9.75
N ALA A 323 -9.46 -24.54 -9.19
CA ALA A 323 -9.72 -25.87 -8.65
C ALA A 323 -10.76 -25.79 -7.51
N PRO A 324 -11.94 -26.46 -7.63
CA PRO A 324 -13.03 -26.34 -6.67
C PRO A 324 -12.70 -26.90 -5.29
N GLU A 325 -11.78 -27.88 -5.21
CA GLU A 325 -11.34 -28.55 -4.00
C GLU A 325 -10.42 -27.70 -3.12
N LEU A 326 -9.83 -26.64 -3.71
CA LEU A 326 -8.89 -25.74 -3.06
C LEU A 326 -9.57 -24.44 -2.65
N ASP A 327 -9.03 -23.83 -1.62
CA ASP A 327 -9.25 -22.44 -1.21
C ASP A 327 -7.91 -21.77 -0.90
N SER A 328 -7.90 -20.45 -0.75
CA SER A 328 -6.66 -19.68 -0.56
C SER A 328 -5.90 -20.09 0.71
N THR A 329 -6.61 -20.48 1.78
CA THR A 329 -5.98 -20.90 3.02
C THR A 329 -5.30 -22.26 2.89
N LYS A 330 -5.90 -23.21 2.15
CA LYS A 330 -5.25 -24.50 1.86
C LYS A 330 -4.01 -24.29 1.02
N VAL A 331 -4.12 -23.55 -0.10
CA VAL A 331 -2.99 -23.26 -1.00
C VAL A 331 -1.89 -22.51 -0.24
N PHE A 332 -2.24 -21.51 0.54
CA PHE A 332 -1.29 -20.77 1.39
C PHE A 332 -0.50 -21.72 2.33
N ASN A 333 -1.19 -22.63 3.02
CA ASN A 333 -0.51 -23.58 3.92
C ASN A 333 0.41 -24.56 3.17
N GLU A 334 0.03 -25.02 1.98
CA GLU A 334 0.87 -25.87 1.14
C GLU A 334 2.12 -25.11 0.63
N LEU A 335 1.95 -23.84 0.22
CA LEU A 335 3.06 -22.98 -0.17
C LEU A 335 4.03 -22.72 1.00
N LEU A 336 3.51 -22.48 2.22
CA LEU A 336 4.37 -22.31 3.41
C LEU A 336 5.25 -23.54 3.68
N ARG A 337 4.71 -24.75 3.53
CA ARG A 337 5.50 -26.01 3.69
C ARG A 337 6.63 -26.11 2.68
N ARG A 338 6.47 -25.49 1.50
CA ARG A 338 7.46 -25.45 0.42
C ARG A 338 8.37 -24.21 0.45
N GLY A 339 8.31 -23.44 1.53
CA GLY A 339 9.16 -22.25 1.71
C GLY A 339 8.68 -21.01 0.97
N VAL A 340 7.40 -20.92 0.60
CA VAL A 340 6.84 -19.76 -0.11
C VAL A 340 5.80 -19.08 0.77
N ILE A 341 5.96 -17.77 1.00
CA ILE A 341 5.05 -16.93 1.77
C ILE A 341 4.34 -15.99 0.81
N VAL A 342 3.05 -16.17 0.60
CA VAL A 342 2.17 -15.27 -0.16
C VAL A 342 1.17 -14.61 0.78
N LYS A 343 0.31 -13.71 0.29
CA LYS A 343 -0.81 -13.19 1.07
C LYS A 343 -2.07 -13.98 0.77
N ASP A 344 -2.64 -14.59 1.82
CA ASP A 344 -3.94 -15.27 1.73
C ASP A 344 -5.06 -14.25 1.44
N GLY A 345 -5.86 -14.50 0.40
CA GLY A 345 -6.96 -13.63 0.03
C GLY A 345 -8.08 -13.60 1.05
N SER A 346 -8.24 -14.67 1.85
CA SER A 346 -9.22 -14.70 2.93
C SER A 346 -8.93 -13.70 4.06
N ASP A 347 -7.64 -13.29 4.20
CA ASP A 347 -7.21 -12.25 5.13
C ASP A 347 -7.43 -10.82 4.58
N ILE A 348 -7.78 -10.69 3.30
CA ILE A 348 -8.08 -9.39 2.68
C ILE A 348 -9.59 -9.26 2.58
N PRO A 349 -10.20 -8.37 3.36
CA PRO A 349 -11.64 -8.21 3.36
C PRO A 349 -12.19 -7.98 1.95
N GLN A 350 -13.28 -8.69 1.64
CA GLN A 350 -14.01 -8.61 0.36
C GLN A 350 -13.25 -9.14 -0.87
N LEU A 351 -12.01 -9.63 -0.73
CA LEU A 351 -11.31 -10.35 -1.81
C LEU A 351 -11.79 -11.80 -1.91
N GLY A 352 -11.85 -12.48 -0.78
CA GLY A 352 -12.39 -13.84 -0.68
C GLY A 352 -11.36 -14.96 -0.83
N SER A 353 -11.82 -16.18 -0.55
CA SER A 353 -10.97 -17.37 -0.45
C SER A 353 -10.59 -18.03 -1.78
N ARG A 354 -10.87 -17.36 -2.91
CA ARG A 354 -10.48 -17.86 -4.25
C ARG A 354 -9.22 -17.19 -4.79
N TYR A 355 -8.57 -16.31 -4.00
CA TYR A 355 -7.44 -15.51 -4.48
C TYR A 355 -6.27 -15.56 -3.53
N LEU A 356 -5.06 -15.47 -4.09
CA LEU A 356 -3.81 -15.17 -3.39
C LEU A 356 -3.24 -13.89 -3.98
N ARG A 357 -2.70 -12.98 -3.15
CA ARG A 357 -1.84 -11.90 -3.68
C ARG A 357 -0.39 -12.35 -3.60
N VAL A 358 0.28 -12.30 -4.74
CA VAL A 358 1.66 -12.76 -4.91
C VAL A 358 2.54 -11.59 -5.32
N ASP A 359 3.56 -11.29 -4.54
CA ASP A 359 4.52 -10.24 -4.87
C ASP A 359 5.50 -10.72 -5.95
N VAL A 360 5.79 -9.84 -6.91
CA VAL A 360 6.82 -10.08 -7.94
C VAL A 360 8.21 -9.86 -7.31
N ASN A 361 9.10 -10.82 -7.52
CA ASN A 361 10.38 -10.87 -6.82
C ASN A 361 11.51 -11.33 -7.78
N LEU A 362 12.71 -11.62 -7.25
CA LEU A 362 13.82 -12.16 -8.01
C LEU A 362 13.45 -13.49 -8.67
N LYS A 363 14.03 -13.76 -9.85
CA LYS A 363 13.71 -14.97 -10.65
C LYS A 363 13.74 -16.25 -9.81
N LYS A 364 14.76 -16.45 -8.96
CA LYS A 364 14.87 -17.64 -8.10
C LYS A 364 13.64 -17.85 -7.18
N HIS A 365 13.05 -16.74 -6.67
CA HIS A 365 11.87 -16.80 -5.82
C HIS A 365 10.59 -17.04 -6.63
N MET A 366 10.54 -16.50 -7.86
CA MET A 366 9.42 -16.76 -8.76
C MET A 366 9.44 -18.20 -9.28
N ASP A 367 10.60 -18.72 -9.63
CA ASP A 367 10.78 -20.14 -10.01
C ASP A 367 10.35 -21.08 -8.87
N ARG A 368 10.74 -20.76 -7.62
CA ARG A 368 10.31 -21.51 -6.44
C ARG A 368 8.80 -21.44 -6.24
N PHE A 369 8.19 -20.28 -6.41
CA PHE A 369 6.74 -20.13 -6.29
C PHE A 369 6.02 -20.97 -7.35
N LEU A 370 6.42 -20.89 -8.61
CA LEU A 370 5.82 -21.68 -9.71
C LEU A 370 5.98 -23.18 -9.50
N TRP A 371 7.16 -23.64 -9.09
CA TRP A 371 7.38 -25.03 -8.70
C TRP A 371 6.46 -25.44 -7.53
N ALA A 372 6.42 -24.65 -6.46
CA ALA A 372 5.63 -24.97 -5.29
C ALA A 372 4.13 -25.00 -5.59
N LEU A 373 3.64 -24.10 -6.44
CA LEU A 373 2.23 -24.04 -6.87
C LEU A 373 1.86 -25.25 -7.72
N GLY A 374 2.74 -25.65 -8.68
CA GLY A 374 2.52 -26.81 -9.55
C GLY A 374 2.65 -28.17 -8.84
N ASP A 375 3.30 -28.23 -7.65
CA ASP A 375 3.45 -29.44 -6.82
C ASP A 375 2.24 -29.64 -5.86
N ILE A 376 1.24 -28.76 -5.86
CA ILE A 376 0.04 -28.93 -5.05
C ILE A 376 -0.89 -29.95 -5.69
N SER A 377 -1.09 -31.07 -5.02
CA SER A 377 -2.08 -32.08 -5.43
C SER A 377 -3.46 -31.74 -4.87
N TYR A 378 -4.52 -31.95 -5.66
CA TYR A 378 -5.92 -31.73 -5.26
C TYR A 378 -6.89 -32.66 -5.96
#